data_0b4dfb8e8cd8bfd68d826cb4eaf82152
#
_entry.id   0b4dfb8e8cd8bfd68d826cb4eaf82152
#
_cell.length_a   1.000
_cell.length_b   1.000
_cell.length_c   1.000
_cell.angle_alpha   90.00
_cell.angle_beta   90.00
_cell.angle_gamma   90.00
#
_symmetry.space_group_name_H-M   'P 1'
#
loop_
_entity.id
_entity.type
_entity.pdbx_description
1 polymer ?
#
loop_
_entity_poly.entity_id
_entity_poly.type
_entity_poly.pdbx_seq_one_letter_code
_entity_poly.pdbx_strand_id
1 'polypeptide(L)'
;MVFAQHENIILIGMPGAGKSTLGVLLAKAIGYDFIDTDLLIQRQAGMTLGDYLHNHGYQALRQMEAEVIQGLNSASSVIATGGSAVYSDEAMHHLKASGCVVYLQCLLNVLDGRIASMNDRGIAAPSGQTLADVQAERIPLYEHFADLTVEISHQDSEQALASILQQLPL
;
A
#
# COMPACT_ATOMS: atom_id res chain seq x y z
N MET A 1 21.18 -6.26 -7.63
CA MET A 1 20.01 -6.64 -8.47
C MET A 1 19.81 -5.47 -9.41
N VAL A 2 19.92 -5.66 -10.70
CA VAL A 2 19.64 -4.61 -11.69
C VAL A 2 18.16 -4.75 -12.03
N PHE A 3 17.36 -3.72 -11.77
CA PHE A 3 15.95 -3.74 -12.21
C PHE A 3 15.93 -3.81 -13.74
N ALA A 4 15.19 -4.75 -14.28
CA ALA A 4 14.89 -4.73 -15.69
C ALA A 4 14.07 -3.45 -15.95
N GLN A 5 14.43 -2.69 -16.96
CA GLN A 5 13.59 -1.58 -17.44
C GLN A 5 12.19 -2.15 -17.65
N HIS A 6 11.17 -1.54 -16.98
CA HIS A 6 9.75 -1.90 -17.02
C HIS A 6 9.20 -2.72 -15.83
N GLU A 7 9.99 -3.01 -14.79
CA GLU A 7 9.43 -3.57 -13.56
C GLU A 7 8.60 -2.52 -12.79
N ASN A 8 7.55 -2.98 -12.12
CA ASN A 8 6.73 -2.11 -11.28
C ASN A 8 7.43 -1.80 -9.95
N ILE A 9 7.01 -0.73 -9.29
CA ILE A 9 7.36 -0.44 -7.90
C ILE A 9 6.08 -0.51 -7.07
N ILE A 10 6.04 -1.44 -6.12
CA ILE A 10 4.86 -1.71 -5.31
C ILE A 10 5.06 -1.12 -3.92
N LEU A 11 4.19 -0.22 -3.50
CA LEU A 11 4.22 0.38 -2.17
C LEU A 11 3.25 -0.35 -1.24
N ILE A 12 3.78 -0.95 -0.18
CA ILE A 12 3.01 -1.59 0.90
C ILE A 12 3.24 -0.87 2.23
N GLY A 13 2.36 -1.06 3.19
CA GLY A 13 2.44 -0.46 4.52
C GLY A 13 1.07 -0.10 5.08
N MET A 14 1.04 0.38 6.31
CA MET A 14 -0.17 0.73 7.04
C MET A 14 -1.01 1.80 6.33
N PRO A 15 -2.34 1.81 6.55
CA PRO A 15 -3.17 2.96 6.21
C PRO A 15 -2.58 4.24 6.85
N GLY A 16 -2.56 5.34 6.12
CA GLY A 16 -1.95 6.59 6.61
C GLY A 16 -0.42 6.69 6.46
N ALA A 17 0.27 5.65 6.01
CA ALA A 17 1.72 5.69 5.74
C ALA A 17 2.11 6.63 4.59
N GLY A 18 1.15 7.02 3.73
CA GLY A 18 1.42 7.95 2.63
C GLY A 18 1.69 7.28 1.28
N LYS A 19 1.33 6.02 1.12
CA LYS A 19 1.55 5.25 -0.12
C LYS A 19 1.01 5.94 -1.38
N SER A 20 -0.22 6.43 -1.35
CA SER A 20 -0.83 7.10 -2.50
C SER A 20 -0.12 8.42 -2.82
N THR A 21 0.18 9.23 -1.80
CA THR A 21 0.88 10.51 -1.98
C THR A 21 2.29 10.31 -2.51
N LEU A 22 3.07 9.45 -1.86
CA LEU A 22 4.44 9.15 -2.25
C LEU A 22 4.48 8.39 -3.59
N GLY A 23 3.48 7.55 -3.85
CA GLY A 23 3.35 6.83 -5.12
C GLY A 23 3.20 7.75 -6.32
N VAL A 24 2.35 8.78 -6.22
CA VAL A 24 2.21 9.80 -7.27
C VAL A 24 3.51 10.57 -7.48
N LEU A 25 4.17 11.00 -6.39
CA LEU A 25 5.43 11.74 -6.47
C LEU A 25 6.54 10.88 -7.07
N LEU A 26 6.64 9.62 -6.66
CA LEU A 26 7.61 8.68 -7.18
C LEU A 26 7.39 8.41 -8.68
N ALA A 27 6.17 8.10 -9.08
CA ALA A 27 5.80 7.86 -10.47
C ALA A 27 6.19 9.05 -11.35
N LYS A 28 5.89 10.27 -10.89
CA LYS A 28 6.27 11.51 -11.58
C LYS A 28 7.79 11.70 -11.67
N ALA A 29 8.53 11.35 -10.62
CA ALA A 29 9.98 11.51 -10.58
C ALA A 29 10.72 10.57 -11.53
N ILE A 30 10.20 9.34 -11.72
CA ILE A 30 10.85 8.31 -12.55
C ILE A 30 10.19 8.10 -13.92
N GLY A 31 9.10 8.82 -14.21
CA GLY A 31 8.41 8.74 -15.51
C GLY A 31 7.56 7.47 -15.66
N TYR A 32 7.01 6.94 -14.57
CA TYR A 32 6.14 5.76 -14.53
C TYR A 32 4.66 6.14 -14.45
N ASP A 33 3.78 5.21 -14.77
CA ASP A 33 2.36 5.32 -14.48
C ASP A 33 2.09 5.17 -12.98
N PHE A 34 0.94 5.66 -12.51
CA PHE A 34 0.52 5.50 -11.12
C PHE A 34 -0.79 4.73 -11.03
N ILE A 35 -0.82 3.71 -10.19
CA ILE A 35 -2.00 2.88 -9.90
C ILE A 35 -2.24 2.89 -8.39
N ASP A 36 -3.48 3.23 -7.99
CA ASP A 36 -3.94 3.09 -6.60
C ASP A 36 -5.01 2.00 -6.56
N THR A 37 -4.75 0.90 -5.85
CA THR A 37 -5.68 -0.23 -5.80
C THR A 37 -6.97 0.12 -5.09
N ASP A 38 -6.98 1.06 -4.14
CA ASP A 38 -8.18 1.54 -3.48
C ASP A 38 -9.15 2.18 -4.48
N LEU A 39 -8.64 2.94 -5.45
CA LEU A 39 -9.47 3.52 -6.51
C LEU A 39 -10.06 2.45 -7.43
N LEU A 40 -9.29 1.40 -7.72
CA LEU A 40 -9.79 0.28 -8.54
C LEU A 40 -10.89 -0.49 -7.80
N ILE A 41 -10.73 -0.73 -6.50
CA ILE A 41 -11.74 -1.35 -5.66
C ILE A 41 -13.02 -0.52 -5.65
N GLN A 42 -12.93 0.79 -5.39
CA GLN A 42 -14.08 1.69 -5.39
C GLN A 42 -14.80 1.72 -6.73
N ARG A 43 -14.04 1.73 -7.83
CA ARG A 43 -14.61 1.68 -9.18
C ARG A 43 -15.35 0.36 -9.43
N GLN A 44 -14.79 -0.77 -9.02
CA GLN A 44 -15.40 -2.09 -9.19
C GLN A 44 -16.63 -2.25 -8.30
N ALA A 45 -16.57 -1.76 -7.06
CA ALA A 45 -17.66 -1.82 -6.09
C ALA A 45 -18.78 -0.80 -6.37
N GLY A 46 -18.50 0.27 -7.11
CA GLY A 46 -19.45 1.38 -7.32
C GLY A 46 -19.74 2.22 -6.06
N MET A 47 -18.89 2.14 -5.05
CA MET A 47 -19.04 2.83 -3.77
C MET A 47 -17.69 3.11 -3.11
N THR A 48 -17.67 3.91 -2.03
CA THR A 48 -16.44 4.16 -1.27
C THR A 48 -15.98 2.91 -0.51
N LEU A 49 -14.69 2.86 -0.13
CA LEU A 49 -14.17 1.76 0.70
C LEU A 49 -14.88 1.67 2.05
N GLY A 50 -15.18 2.84 2.66
CA GLY A 50 -15.91 2.91 3.92
C GLY A 50 -17.31 2.31 3.82
N ASP A 51 -18.06 2.66 2.76
CA ASP A 51 -19.40 2.10 2.49
C ASP A 51 -19.31 0.60 2.22
N TYR A 52 -18.31 0.16 1.44
CA TYR A 52 -18.13 -1.25 1.14
C TYR A 52 -17.84 -2.05 2.42
N LEU A 53 -16.91 -1.54 3.25
CA LEU A 53 -16.58 -2.15 4.54
C LEU A 53 -17.80 -2.23 5.47
N HIS A 54 -18.58 -1.14 5.55
CA HIS A 54 -19.79 -1.09 6.37
C HIS A 54 -20.84 -2.12 5.90
N ASN A 55 -21.04 -2.24 4.60
CA ASN A 55 -22.10 -3.08 4.02
C ASN A 55 -21.71 -4.57 3.95
N HIS A 56 -20.44 -4.88 3.74
CA HIS A 56 -19.97 -6.24 3.42
C HIS A 56 -18.95 -6.80 4.42
N GLY A 57 -18.40 -5.96 5.30
CA GLY A 57 -17.40 -6.35 6.29
C GLY A 57 -15.96 -6.42 5.77
N TYR A 58 -15.03 -6.55 6.70
CA TYR A 58 -13.59 -6.47 6.40
C TYR A 58 -13.06 -7.65 5.58
N GLN A 59 -13.64 -8.85 5.75
CA GLN A 59 -13.22 -10.03 4.98
C GLN A 59 -13.57 -9.88 3.51
N ALA A 60 -14.77 -9.36 3.20
CA ALA A 60 -15.17 -9.09 1.83
C ALA A 60 -14.30 -8.01 1.17
N LEU A 61 -13.90 -6.97 1.94
CA LEU A 61 -12.97 -5.95 1.44
C LEU A 61 -11.58 -6.53 1.15
N ARG A 62 -11.04 -7.38 2.03
CA ARG A 62 -9.77 -8.09 1.79
C ARG A 62 -9.83 -8.98 0.56
N GLN A 63 -10.95 -9.69 0.37
CA GLN A 63 -11.15 -10.53 -0.81
C GLN A 63 -11.19 -9.69 -2.09
N MET A 64 -11.93 -8.60 -2.09
CA MET A 64 -12.00 -7.67 -3.23
C MET A 64 -10.63 -7.07 -3.56
N GLU A 65 -9.85 -6.70 -2.55
CA GLU A 65 -8.49 -6.20 -2.73
C GLU A 65 -7.59 -7.26 -3.40
N ALA A 66 -7.65 -8.51 -2.92
CA ALA A 66 -6.89 -9.60 -3.51
C ALA A 66 -7.26 -9.86 -4.97
N GLU A 67 -8.55 -9.86 -5.31
CA GLU A 67 -9.04 -10.04 -6.68
C GLU A 67 -8.59 -8.91 -7.60
N VAL A 68 -8.69 -7.65 -7.15
CA VAL A 68 -8.24 -6.48 -7.90
C VAL A 68 -6.74 -6.57 -8.18
N ILE A 69 -5.94 -6.92 -7.17
CA ILE A 69 -4.49 -7.05 -7.31
C ILE A 69 -4.13 -8.18 -8.28
N GLN A 70 -4.75 -9.35 -8.16
CA GLN A 70 -4.49 -10.49 -9.05
C GLN A 70 -4.89 -10.19 -10.51
N GLY A 71 -5.83 -9.31 -10.72
CA GLY A 71 -6.25 -8.83 -12.05
C GLY A 71 -5.34 -7.76 -12.65
N LEU A 72 -4.36 -7.22 -11.90
CA LEU A 72 -3.46 -6.21 -12.41
C LEU A 72 -2.50 -6.80 -13.44
N ASN A 73 -2.42 -6.10 -14.58
CA ASN A 73 -1.42 -6.37 -15.62
C ASN A 73 -0.85 -5.03 -16.08
N SER A 74 0.23 -4.62 -15.44
CA SER A 74 0.89 -3.35 -15.70
C SER A 74 2.41 -3.53 -15.72
N ALA A 75 3.08 -2.61 -16.39
CA ALA A 75 4.52 -2.48 -16.39
C ALA A 75 4.89 -0.99 -16.26
N SER A 76 6.08 -0.69 -15.77
CA SER A 76 6.54 0.70 -15.55
C SER A 76 5.51 1.53 -14.74
N SER A 77 4.96 0.93 -13.68
CA SER A 77 3.96 1.56 -12.83
C SER A 77 4.40 1.59 -11.37
N VAL A 78 4.07 2.66 -10.68
CA VAL A 78 4.09 2.70 -9.21
C VAL A 78 2.70 2.30 -8.72
N ILE A 79 2.62 1.22 -7.97
CA ILE A 79 1.37 0.64 -7.47
C ILE A 79 1.26 0.89 -5.96
N ALA A 80 0.34 1.75 -5.55
CA ALA A 80 -0.01 1.93 -4.14
C ALA A 80 -1.11 0.93 -3.77
N THR A 81 -0.82 0.04 -2.81
CA THR A 81 -1.78 -0.97 -2.34
C THR A 81 -2.57 -0.49 -1.12
N GLY A 82 -3.71 -1.10 -0.86
CA GLY A 82 -4.36 -0.99 0.45
C GLY A 82 -3.53 -1.67 1.55
N GLY A 83 -3.77 -1.30 2.80
CA GLY A 83 -2.98 -1.82 3.91
C GLY A 83 -3.19 -3.31 4.19
N SER A 84 -4.25 -3.90 3.68
CA SER A 84 -4.60 -5.32 3.88
C SER A 84 -4.18 -6.25 2.74
N ALA A 85 -3.52 -5.74 1.70
CA ALA A 85 -3.03 -6.54 0.58
C ALA A 85 -2.16 -7.73 1.04
N VAL A 86 -1.37 -7.53 2.09
CA VAL A 86 -0.43 -8.52 2.65
C VAL A 86 -1.07 -9.75 3.29
N TYR A 87 -2.40 -9.77 3.45
CA TYR A 87 -3.10 -10.96 3.93
C TYR A 87 -3.35 -12.01 2.85
N SER A 88 -3.21 -11.66 1.56
CA SER A 88 -3.33 -12.60 0.45
C SER A 88 -1.95 -12.93 -0.11
N ASP A 89 -1.50 -14.16 0.13
CA ASP A 89 -0.23 -14.66 -0.42
C ASP A 89 -0.24 -14.63 -1.94
N GLU A 90 -1.36 -15.01 -2.58
CA GLU A 90 -1.50 -15.02 -4.03
C GLU A 90 -1.38 -13.62 -4.62
N ALA A 91 -2.05 -12.63 -4.00
CA ALA A 91 -1.97 -11.24 -4.43
C ALA A 91 -0.54 -10.70 -4.29
N MET A 92 0.11 -10.97 -3.16
CA MET A 92 1.48 -10.51 -2.92
C MET A 92 2.50 -11.21 -3.82
N HIS A 93 2.36 -12.50 -4.10
CA HIS A 93 3.22 -13.20 -5.07
C HIS A 93 3.03 -12.64 -6.49
N HIS A 94 1.78 -12.32 -6.89
CA HIS A 94 1.51 -11.68 -8.17
C HIS A 94 2.21 -10.32 -8.29
N LEU A 95 2.11 -9.47 -7.26
CA LEU A 95 2.81 -8.19 -7.23
C LEU A 95 4.33 -8.36 -7.27
N LYS A 96 4.86 -9.25 -6.43
CA LYS A 96 6.31 -9.50 -6.33
C LYS A 96 6.90 -10.04 -7.62
N ALA A 97 6.14 -10.85 -8.37
CA ALA A 97 6.55 -11.32 -9.70
C ALA A 97 6.57 -10.20 -10.75
N SER A 98 5.87 -9.09 -10.52
CA SER A 98 5.77 -7.96 -11.44
C SER A 98 6.76 -6.82 -11.16
N GLY A 99 7.45 -6.83 -9.99
CA GLY A 99 8.36 -5.73 -9.64
C GLY A 99 8.86 -5.76 -8.20
N CYS A 100 9.39 -4.62 -7.75
CA CYS A 100 9.98 -4.44 -6.43
C CYS A 100 8.96 -4.00 -5.40
N VAL A 101 8.90 -4.71 -4.29
CA VAL A 101 8.03 -4.40 -3.15
C VAL A 101 8.76 -3.53 -2.13
N VAL A 102 8.25 -2.32 -1.92
CA VAL A 102 8.79 -1.32 -0.99
C VAL A 102 7.84 -1.17 0.19
N TYR A 103 8.29 -1.54 1.37
CA TYR A 103 7.55 -1.30 2.61
C TYR A 103 7.83 0.10 3.14
N LEU A 104 6.79 0.94 3.19
CA LEU A 104 6.84 2.24 3.85
C LEU A 104 6.55 2.06 5.34
N GLN A 105 7.61 1.98 6.13
CA GLN A 105 7.52 1.80 7.58
C GLN A 105 7.21 3.14 8.25
N CYS A 106 6.22 3.14 9.14
CA CYS A 106 5.78 4.34 9.84
C CYS A 106 5.40 4.01 11.29
N LEU A 107 5.85 4.84 12.23
CA LEU A 107 5.56 4.69 13.65
C LEU A 107 4.07 4.90 13.94
N LEU A 108 3.58 4.18 14.95
CA LEU A 108 2.17 4.19 15.34
C LEU A 108 1.66 5.60 15.69
N ASN A 109 2.42 6.37 16.46
CA ASN A 109 2.04 7.73 16.86
C ASN A 109 1.88 8.69 15.67
N VAL A 110 2.63 8.47 14.59
CA VAL A 110 2.51 9.25 13.35
C VAL A 110 1.27 8.82 12.58
N LEU A 111 1.00 7.52 12.52
CA LEU A 111 -0.19 6.95 11.87
C LEU A 111 -1.48 7.40 12.56
N ASP A 112 -1.53 7.37 13.89
CA ASP A 112 -2.68 7.83 14.68
C ASP A 112 -3.06 9.28 14.36
N GLY A 113 -2.07 10.17 14.29
CA GLY A 113 -2.30 11.56 13.93
C GLY A 113 -2.83 11.74 12.50
N ARG A 114 -2.36 10.93 11.56
CA ARG A 114 -2.77 10.99 10.17
C ARG A 114 -4.16 10.37 9.93
N ILE A 115 -4.48 9.27 10.61
CA ILE A 115 -5.77 8.57 10.47
C ILE A 115 -6.88 9.34 11.16
N ALA A 116 -6.64 9.95 12.32
CA ALA A 116 -7.61 10.79 13.01
C ALA A 116 -8.11 11.97 12.15
N SER A 117 -7.27 12.46 11.22
CA SER A 117 -7.65 13.49 10.25
C SER A 117 -8.34 12.95 8.99
N MET A 118 -8.51 11.63 8.88
CA MET A 118 -8.99 10.95 7.67
C MET A 118 -10.18 10.02 7.98
N ASN A 119 -11.22 10.58 8.60
CA ASN A 119 -12.37 9.87 9.21
C ASN A 119 -13.14 8.86 8.33
N ASP A 120 -12.80 8.69 7.05
CA ASP A 120 -13.54 7.83 6.11
C ASP A 120 -12.74 6.66 5.52
N ARG A 121 -11.51 6.41 5.97
CA ARG A 121 -10.77 5.25 5.48
C ARG A 121 -11.12 4.02 6.31
N GLY A 122 -11.98 3.18 5.76
CA GLY A 122 -12.25 1.87 6.33
C GLY A 122 -10.97 1.03 6.45
N ILE A 123 -10.54 0.74 7.68
CA ILE A 123 -9.46 -0.21 7.94
C ILE A 123 -10.08 -1.61 7.91
N ALA A 124 -9.64 -2.47 6.97
CA ALA A 124 -10.10 -3.85 6.85
C ALA A 124 -9.55 -4.71 8.00
N ALA A 125 -10.15 -4.58 9.18
CA ALA A 125 -9.78 -5.31 10.40
C ALA A 125 -11.03 -5.75 11.16
N PRO A 126 -10.92 -6.79 12.01
CA PRO A 126 -12.00 -7.18 12.91
C PRO A 126 -12.47 -6.02 13.81
N SER A 127 -13.75 -6.00 14.11
CA SER A 127 -14.33 -5.04 15.05
C SER A 127 -13.65 -5.14 16.41
N GLY A 128 -13.31 -3.99 17.00
CA GLY A 128 -12.69 -3.90 18.32
C GLY A 128 -11.16 -3.95 18.34
N GLN A 129 -10.50 -4.18 17.22
CA GLN A 129 -9.04 -4.02 17.15
C GLN A 129 -8.65 -2.54 17.15
N THR A 130 -7.63 -2.21 17.92
CA THR A 130 -6.98 -0.89 17.88
C THR A 130 -6.04 -0.80 16.67
N LEU A 131 -5.62 0.41 16.30
CA LEU A 131 -4.61 0.59 15.25
C LEU A 131 -3.30 -0.09 15.63
N ALA A 132 -2.94 -0.10 16.92
CA ALA A 132 -1.77 -0.79 17.45
C ALA A 132 -1.85 -2.31 17.22
N ASP A 133 -3.00 -2.92 17.46
CA ASP A 133 -3.22 -4.36 17.23
C ASP A 133 -3.10 -4.70 15.75
N VAL A 134 -3.70 -3.89 14.88
CA VAL A 134 -3.63 -4.05 13.44
C VAL A 134 -2.19 -3.91 12.95
N GLN A 135 -1.47 -2.91 13.45
CA GLN A 135 -0.06 -2.71 13.09
C GLN A 135 0.83 -3.88 13.54
N ALA A 136 0.68 -4.32 14.78
CA ALA A 136 1.45 -5.44 15.33
C ALA A 136 1.24 -6.74 14.52
N GLU A 137 0.02 -6.98 14.04
CA GLU A 137 -0.31 -8.13 13.20
C GLU A 137 0.29 -8.01 11.80
N ARG A 138 0.29 -6.79 11.21
CA ARG A 138 0.70 -6.57 9.81
C ARG A 138 2.19 -6.38 9.61
N ILE A 139 2.94 -5.87 10.60
CA ILE A 139 4.38 -5.63 10.47
C ILE A 139 5.12 -6.89 9.98
N PRO A 140 4.96 -8.09 10.59
CA PRO A 140 5.66 -9.28 10.10
C PRO A 140 5.32 -9.64 8.65
N LEU A 141 4.08 -9.36 8.22
CA LEU A 141 3.64 -9.62 6.84
C LEU A 141 4.29 -8.61 5.87
N TYR A 142 4.34 -7.32 6.23
CA TYR A 142 5.03 -6.33 5.41
C TYR A 142 6.52 -6.67 5.26
N GLU A 143 7.19 -7.02 6.35
CA GLU A 143 8.61 -7.40 6.36
C GLU A 143 8.86 -8.67 5.53
N HIS A 144 7.94 -9.63 5.57
CA HIS A 144 8.05 -10.88 4.80
C HIS A 144 8.04 -10.63 3.28
N PHE A 145 7.18 -9.73 2.81
CA PHE A 145 7.03 -9.50 1.37
C PHE A 145 7.95 -8.40 0.82
N ALA A 146 8.45 -7.51 1.66
CA ALA A 146 9.28 -6.40 1.23
C ALA A 146 10.62 -6.82 0.64
N ASP A 147 11.00 -6.20 -0.46
CA ASP A 147 12.37 -6.23 -0.99
C ASP A 147 13.20 -5.09 -0.41
N LEU A 148 12.54 -3.95 -0.13
CA LEU A 148 13.12 -2.77 0.52
C LEU A 148 12.20 -2.27 1.63
N THR A 149 12.78 -1.75 2.71
CA THR A 149 12.05 -1.08 3.79
C THR A 149 12.57 0.34 3.94
N VAL A 150 11.67 1.32 3.84
CA VAL A 150 12.00 2.74 3.98
C VAL A 150 11.24 3.30 5.18
N GLU A 151 11.99 3.77 6.19
CA GLU A 151 11.40 4.42 7.37
C GLU A 151 11.06 5.88 7.04
N ILE A 152 9.79 6.28 7.26
CA ILE A 152 9.26 7.58 6.81
C ILE A 152 8.60 8.40 7.92
N SER A 153 8.68 7.98 9.19
CA SER A 153 7.89 8.56 10.29
C SER A 153 8.14 10.05 10.51
N HIS A 154 9.38 10.47 10.38
CA HIS A 154 9.83 11.83 10.67
C HIS A 154 10.27 12.60 9.42
N GLN A 155 9.80 12.16 8.25
CA GLN A 155 10.14 12.75 6.97
C GLN A 155 8.94 13.47 6.39
N ASP A 156 9.16 14.62 5.76
CA ASP A 156 8.18 15.20 4.86
C ASP A 156 8.14 14.42 3.52
N SER A 157 7.22 14.79 2.63
CA SER A 157 7.04 14.05 1.38
C SER A 157 8.26 14.12 0.45
N GLU A 158 9.02 15.21 0.47
CA GLU A 158 10.23 15.36 -0.36
C GLU A 158 11.37 14.50 0.19
N GLN A 159 11.56 14.51 1.50
CA GLN A 159 12.55 13.68 2.18
C GLN A 159 12.25 12.19 2.01
N ALA A 160 10.98 11.79 2.19
CA ALA A 160 10.54 10.41 2.00
C ALA A 160 10.75 9.94 0.54
N LEU A 161 10.40 10.79 -0.43
CA LEU A 161 10.66 10.52 -1.85
C LEU A 161 12.16 10.32 -2.12
N ALA A 162 13.00 11.22 -1.61
CA ALA A 162 14.45 11.11 -1.76
C ALA A 162 15.00 9.82 -1.13
N SER A 163 14.50 9.43 0.05
CA SER A 163 14.87 8.18 0.72
C SER A 163 14.48 6.94 -0.08
N ILE A 164 13.32 6.97 -0.73
CA ILE A 164 12.87 5.89 -1.62
C ILE A 164 13.78 5.81 -2.85
N LEU A 165 13.99 6.93 -3.54
CA LEU A 165 14.81 6.99 -4.76
C LEU A 165 16.26 6.55 -4.50
N GLN A 166 16.83 6.87 -3.34
CA GLN A 166 18.19 6.48 -2.98
C GLN A 166 18.36 4.96 -2.80
N GLN A 167 17.29 4.28 -2.38
CA GLN A 167 17.33 2.84 -2.13
C GLN A 167 16.89 2.00 -3.33
N LEU A 168 16.11 2.60 -4.23
CA LEU A 168 15.73 1.93 -5.46
C LEU A 168 16.96 1.77 -6.37
N PRO A 169 17.26 0.59 -6.84
CA PRO A 169 18.34 0.33 -7.79
C PRO A 169 17.90 0.68 -9.23
N LEU A 170 17.62 1.96 -9.45
CA LEU A 170 17.22 2.53 -10.75
C LEU A 170 18.46 2.84 -11.60
#